data_7127c7e104723ea9d1c585d973f7de0c
#
_entry.id   7127c7e104723ea9d1c585d973f7de0c
#
_cell.length_a   1.000
_cell.length_b   1.000
_cell.length_c   1.000
_cell.angle_alpha   90.00
_cell.angle_beta   90.00
_cell.angle_gamma   90.00
#
_symmetry.space_group_name_H-M   'P 1'
#
loop_
_entity.id
_entity.type
_entity.pdbx_description
1 polymer ?
#
loop_
_entity_poly.entity_id
_entity_poly.type
_entity_poly.pdbx_seq_one_letter_code
_entity_poly.pdbx_strand_id
1 'polypeptide(L)'
;MLHCPLCAENSLRKYHQDKQRSYLQCGTCGIVSVPAKYHLSPADEKAQYDKHRNTAEDLGYRMFLSRTFEPLVARIKFGSLGLDFGCGPGPVISRMAKEQGIMVSNYDLYYFNLPELLERRYDFVTMTEVIEHVADPQSLLMQLDSILKQAGILAIMTKRVIDQRAFSHWHYKNDPTHICFYSLKTFEWIGRKLSWRLEIIDKDVVFFYKE
;
A
#
# COMPACT_ATOMS: atom_id res chain seq x y z
N MET A 1 -9.40 -24.81 4.33
CA MET A 1 -10.04 -23.66 5.02
C MET A 1 -9.42 -22.38 4.49
N LEU A 2 -10.18 -21.30 4.37
CA LEU A 2 -9.65 -20.01 3.90
C LEU A 2 -9.01 -19.28 5.11
N HIS A 3 -7.72 -18.98 5.00
CA HIS A 3 -7.01 -18.17 6.00
C HIS A 3 -6.99 -16.70 5.60
N CYS A 4 -6.93 -15.81 6.59
CA CYS A 4 -6.75 -14.38 6.36
C CYS A 4 -5.38 -14.10 5.74
N PRO A 5 -5.28 -13.34 4.62
CA PRO A 5 -3.98 -13.08 3.97
C PRO A 5 -3.05 -12.20 4.80
N LEU A 6 -3.59 -11.47 5.80
CA LEU A 6 -2.79 -10.57 6.64
C LEU A 6 -2.35 -11.20 7.96
N CYS A 7 -3.24 -11.95 8.65
CA CYS A 7 -2.94 -12.46 9.98
C CYS A 7 -2.97 -13.99 10.10
N ALA A 8 -3.20 -14.70 8.98
CA ALA A 8 -3.30 -16.16 8.88
C ALA A 8 -4.43 -16.82 9.71
N GLU A 9 -5.25 -16.05 10.43
CA GLU A 9 -6.34 -16.56 11.27
C GLU A 9 -7.52 -17.09 10.45
N ASN A 10 -8.22 -18.08 10.99
CA ASN A 10 -9.41 -18.71 10.40
C ASN A 10 -10.72 -17.98 10.75
N SER A 11 -10.70 -16.65 10.82
CA SER A 11 -11.83 -15.83 11.26
C SER A 11 -12.51 -15.06 10.14
N LEU A 12 -12.37 -15.53 8.89
CA LEU A 12 -12.97 -14.90 7.72
C LEU A 12 -14.50 -15.12 7.69
N ARG A 13 -15.26 -14.03 7.54
CA ARG A 13 -16.72 -14.05 7.42
C ARG A 13 -17.14 -13.26 6.19
N LYS A 14 -18.28 -13.65 5.57
CA LYS A 14 -18.86 -12.89 4.46
C LYS A 14 -19.11 -11.46 4.89
N TYR A 15 -18.51 -10.51 4.15
CA TYR A 15 -18.67 -9.08 4.36
C TYR A 15 -19.62 -8.45 3.33
N HIS A 16 -19.36 -8.73 2.05
CA HIS A 16 -20.18 -8.24 0.94
C HIS A 16 -20.11 -9.22 -0.22
N GLN A 17 -21.06 -9.09 -1.15
CA GLN A 17 -21.05 -9.78 -2.42
C GLN A 17 -21.73 -8.91 -3.46
N ASP A 18 -21.12 -8.74 -4.61
CA ASP A 18 -21.70 -8.12 -5.79
C ASP A 18 -21.85 -9.15 -6.93
N LYS A 19 -22.13 -8.67 -8.14
CA LYS A 19 -22.30 -9.52 -9.32
C LYS A 19 -21.01 -10.19 -9.79
N GLN A 20 -19.85 -9.65 -9.40
CA GLN A 20 -18.54 -10.09 -9.90
C GLN A 20 -17.83 -10.99 -8.91
N ARG A 21 -17.81 -10.61 -7.61
CA ARG A 21 -16.98 -11.28 -6.60
C ARG A 21 -17.53 -11.18 -5.19
N SER A 22 -17.04 -12.05 -4.32
CA SER A 22 -17.31 -12.01 -2.88
C SER A 22 -16.19 -11.33 -2.13
N TYR A 23 -16.53 -10.74 -0.97
CA TYR A 23 -15.61 -10.06 -0.08
C TYR A 23 -15.74 -10.66 1.32
N LEU A 24 -14.62 -10.99 1.95
CA LEU A 24 -14.55 -11.60 3.26
C LEU A 24 -13.84 -10.65 4.23
N GLN A 25 -14.37 -10.48 5.42
CA GLN A 25 -13.73 -9.71 6.48
C GLN A 25 -13.15 -10.65 7.54
N CYS A 26 -11.93 -10.37 7.96
CA CYS A 26 -11.30 -11.04 9.08
C CYS A 26 -11.80 -10.45 10.41
N GLY A 27 -12.32 -11.30 11.31
CA GLY A 27 -12.77 -10.90 12.64
C GLY A 27 -11.62 -10.40 13.52
N THR A 28 -10.41 -10.91 13.32
CA THR A 28 -9.20 -10.57 14.10
C THR A 28 -8.61 -9.22 13.68
N CYS A 29 -8.10 -9.11 12.45
CA CYS A 29 -7.38 -7.91 12.00
C CYS A 29 -8.28 -6.89 11.27
N GLY A 30 -9.51 -7.26 10.91
CA GLY A 30 -10.47 -6.37 10.26
C GLY A 30 -10.27 -6.13 8.78
N ILE A 31 -9.23 -6.71 8.14
CA ILE A 31 -9.04 -6.60 6.68
C ILE A 31 -10.23 -7.20 5.94
N VAL A 32 -10.65 -6.55 4.86
CA VAL A 32 -11.58 -7.12 3.90
C VAL A 32 -10.78 -7.58 2.70
N SER A 33 -10.94 -8.84 2.30
CA SER A 33 -10.18 -9.45 1.21
C SER A 33 -11.07 -10.16 0.19
N VAL A 34 -10.57 -10.24 -1.03
CA VAL A 34 -11.18 -10.98 -2.14
C VAL A 34 -10.57 -12.38 -2.17
N PRO A 35 -11.36 -13.47 -2.23
CA PRO A 35 -10.83 -14.83 -2.38
C PRO A 35 -9.98 -15.01 -3.65
N ALA A 36 -8.90 -15.78 -3.56
CA ALA A 36 -7.91 -15.97 -4.63
C ALA A 36 -8.50 -16.41 -5.99
N LYS A 37 -9.63 -17.12 -5.99
CA LYS A 37 -10.32 -17.53 -7.23
C LYS A 37 -10.81 -16.35 -8.10
N TYR A 38 -10.83 -15.14 -7.56
CA TYR A 38 -11.22 -13.92 -8.27
C TYR A 38 -10.04 -13.01 -8.59
N HIS A 39 -8.81 -13.40 -8.20
CA HIS A 39 -7.63 -12.62 -8.53
C HIS A 39 -7.33 -12.75 -10.02
N LEU A 40 -6.85 -11.68 -10.60
CA LEU A 40 -6.38 -11.69 -11.99
C LEU A 40 -5.12 -12.53 -12.12
N SER A 41 -4.86 -13.02 -13.34
CA SER A 41 -3.53 -13.53 -13.65
C SER A 41 -2.51 -12.39 -13.67
N PRO A 42 -1.20 -12.65 -13.44
CA PRO A 42 -0.17 -11.60 -13.52
C PRO A 42 -0.17 -10.83 -14.84
N ALA A 43 -0.50 -11.50 -15.95
CA ALA A 43 -0.59 -10.86 -17.27
C ALA A 43 -1.79 -9.90 -17.37
N ASP A 44 -2.97 -10.32 -16.85
CA ASP A 44 -4.17 -9.48 -16.86
C ASP A 44 -4.04 -8.31 -15.89
N GLU A 45 -3.42 -8.53 -14.73
CA GLU A 45 -3.13 -7.49 -13.75
C GLU A 45 -2.21 -6.41 -14.36
N LYS A 46 -1.09 -6.83 -14.97
CA LYS A 46 -0.19 -5.91 -15.67
C LYS A 46 -0.91 -5.13 -16.77
N ALA A 47 -1.79 -5.79 -17.54
CA ALA A 47 -2.58 -5.15 -18.59
C ALA A 47 -3.56 -4.08 -18.04
N GLN A 48 -3.99 -4.16 -16.76
CA GLN A 48 -4.74 -3.08 -16.12
C GLN A 48 -3.81 -1.91 -15.79
N TYR A 49 -2.62 -2.18 -15.23
CA TYR A 49 -1.64 -1.13 -14.88
C TYR A 49 -1.12 -0.38 -16.11
N ASP A 50 -0.94 -1.07 -17.25
CA ASP A 50 -0.51 -0.45 -18.52
C ASP A 50 -1.49 0.61 -19.06
N LYS A 51 -2.73 0.65 -18.55
CA LYS A 51 -3.71 1.70 -18.90
C LYS A 51 -3.45 3.02 -18.18
N HIS A 52 -2.71 3.01 -17.08
CA HIS A 52 -2.40 4.20 -16.31
C HIS A 52 -1.27 4.99 -17.01
N ARG A 53 -1.52 6.28 -17.26
CA ARG A 53 -0.55 7.18 -17.92
C ARG A 53 -0.14 8.29 -16.93
N ASN A 54 0.40 7.87 -15.79
CA ASN A 54 0.86 8.80 -14.78
C ASN A 54 2.25 9.30 -15.17
N THR A 55 2.40 10.61 -15.34
CA THR A 55 3.70 11.25 -15.66
C THR A 55 4.05 12.32 -14.64
N ALA A 56 5.32 12.66 -14.56
CA ALA A 56 5.80 13.71 -13.65
C ALA A 56 5.37 15.12 -14.09
N GLU A 57 4.90 15.29 -15.31
CA GLU A 57 4.35 16.52 -15.87
C GLU A 57 2.87 16.71 -15.53
N ASP A 58 2.16 15.64 -15.11
CA ASP A 58 0.76 15.73 -14.67
C ASP A 58 0.67 16.37 -13.28
N LEU A 59 0.29 17.65 -13.27
CA LEU A 59 0.15 18.42 -12.03
C LEU A 59 -0.94 17.86 -11.10
N GLY A 60 -2.02 17.28 -11.66
CA GLY A 60 -3.09 16.64 -10.88
C GLY A 60 -2.58 15.41 -10.15
N TYR A 61 -1.79 14.58 -10.83
CA TYR A 61 -1.18 13.39 -10.22
C TYR A 61 -0.11 13.75 -9.19
N ARG A 62 0.72 14.78 -9.45
CA ARG A 62 1.67 15.31 -8.46
C ARG A 62 0.95 15.82 -7.20
N MET A 63 -0.14 16.56 -7.37
CA MET A 63 -0.97 17.04 -6.25
C MET A 63 -1.59 15.88 -5.47
N PHE A 64 -2.00 14.82 -6.14
CA PHE A 64 -2.48 13.60 -5.49
C PHE A 64 -1.40 12.95 -4.62
N LEU A 65 -0.20 12.76 -5.17
CA LEU A 65 0.94 12.16 -4.45
C LEU A 65 1.50 13.07 -3.34
N SER A 66 1.42 14.40 -3.49
CA SER A 66 1.90 15.35 -2.48
C SER A 66 1.21 15.18 -1.14
N ARG A 67 0.00 14.64 -1.10
CA ARG A 67 -0.75 14.34 0.12
C ARG A 67 -0.03 13.33 1.03
N THR A 68 0.81 12.47 0.44
CA THR A 68 1.71 11.55 1.17
C THR A 68 3.10 12.13 1.27
N PHE A 69 3.62 12.67 0.18
CA PHE A 69 5.02 13.05 0.08
C PHE A 69 5.36 14.28 0.93
N GLU A 70 4.57 15.35 0.89
CA GLU A 70 4.86 16.57 1.68
C GLU A 70 4.85 16.33 3.20
N PRO A 71 3.84 15.64 3.79
CA PRO A 71 3.90 15.28 5.20
C PRO A 71 5.09 14.39 5.55
N LEU A 72 5.52 13.50 4.63
CA LEU A 72 6.69 12.65 4.83
C LEU A 72 7.96 13.49 4.86
N VAL A 73 8.15 14.40 3.90
CA VAL A 73 9.31 15.29 3.84
C VAL A 73 9.48 16.10 5.12
N ALA A 74 8.39 16.59 5.71
CA ALA A 74 8.41 17.31 6.97
C ALA A 74 8.87 16.47 8.19
N ARG A 75 8.97 15.14 8.05
CA ARG A 75 9.31 14.18 9.12
C ARG A 75 10.65 13.48 8.94
N ILE A 76 11.18 13.46 7.74
CA ILE A 76 12.48 12.83 7.45
C ILE A 76 13.62 13.81 7.70
N LYS A 77 14.82 13.27 7.91
CA LYS A 77 16.04 14.09 8.11
C LYS A 77 16.72 14.38 6.78
N PHE A 78 17.49 15.44 6.74
CA PHE A 78 18.39 15.71 5.62
C PHE A 78 19.33 14.51 5.36
N GLY A 79 19.46 14.12 4.10
CA GLY A 79 20.27 12.96 3.70
C GLY A 79 19.58 11.61 3.87
N SER A 80 18.28 11.57 4.23
CA SER A 80 17.49 10.33 4.28
C SER A 80 17.45 9.65 2.92
N LEU A 81 17.53 8.31 2.94
CA LEU A 81 17.41 7.43 1.76
C LEU A 81 16.02 6.80 1.74
N GLY A 82 15.32 6.94 0.64
CA GLY A 82 13.98 6.39 0.45
C GLY A 82 13.87 5.29 -0.59
N LEU A 83 12.79 4.52 -0.50
CA LEU A 83 12.32 3.59 -1.52
C LEU A 83 10.88 3.93 -1.87
N ASP A 84 10.58 4.14 -3.15
CA ASP A 84 9.21 4.16 -3.67
C ASP A 84 8.84 2.76 -4.13
N PHE A 85 8.08 2.05 -3.29
CA PHE A 85 7.69 0.66 -3.52
C PHE A 85 6.35 0.62 -4.26
N GLY A 86 6.35 0.00 -5.45
CA GLY A 86 5.22 0.02 -6.36
C GLY A 86 5.13 1.36 -7.11
N CYS A 87 6.27 1.88 -7.57
CA CYS A 87 6.36 3.20 -8.21
C CYS A 87 5.64 3.28 -9.57
N GLY A 88 5.20 2.16 -10.13
CA GLY A 88 4.57 2.08 -11.44
C GLY A 88 5.50 2.44 -12.61
N PRO A 89 4.94 2.60 -13.83
CA PRO A 89 5.74 2.91 -15.03
C PRO A 89 6.31 4.34 -15.03
N GLY A 90 5.72 5.26 -14.25
CA GLY A 90 6.14 6.65 -14.18
C GLY A 90 6.45 7.06 -12.74
N PRO A 91 7.71 6.91 -12.25
CA PRO A 91 8.07 7.10 -10.87
C PRO A 91 8.08 8.58 -10.45
N VAL A 92 6.92 9.15 -10.14
CA VAL A 92 6.72 10.57 -9.88
C VAL A 92 7.24 10.98 -8.49
N ILE A 93 7.09 10.12 -7.46
CA ILE A 93 7.59 10.44 -6.11
C ILE A 93 9.10 10.66 -6.12
N SER A 94 9.88 9.79 -6.78
CA SER A 94 11.33 9.96 -6.85
C SER A 94 11.74 11.22 -7.63
N ARG A 95 10.92 11.64 -8.62
CA ARG A 95 11.12 12.91 -9.32
C ARG A 95 10.89 14.11 -8.41
N MET A 96 9.78 14.12 -7.66
CA MET A 96 9.47 15.16 -6.67
C MET A 96 10.54 15.21 -5.57
N ALA A 97 11.01 14.05 -5.13
CA ALA A 97 12.09 13.95 -4.13
C ALA A 97 13.40 14.56 -4.64
N LYS A 98 13.79 14.25 -5.87
CA LYS A 98 15.00 14.80 -6.51
C LYS A 98 14.96 16.34 -6.58
N GLU A 99 13.82 16.92 -6.86
CA GLU A 99 13.61 18.38 -6.89
C GLU A 99 13.87 19.03 -5.51
N GLN A 100 13.76 18.25 -4.42
CA GLN A 100 14.02 18.67 -3.04
C GLN A 100 15.35 18.13 -2.49
N GLY A 101 16.22 17.56 -3.34
CA GLY A 101 17.52 17.02 -2.92
C GLY A 101 17.43 15.71 -2.10
N ILE A 102 16.31 15.00 -2.17
CA ILE A 102 16.07 13.73 -1.46
C ILE A 102 16.33 12.56 -2.41
N MET A 103 17.06 11.55 -1.95
CA MET A 103 17.36 10.35 -2.73
C MET A 103 16.28 9.28 -2.52
N VAL A 104 15.61 8.88 -3.59
CA VAL A 104 14.60 7.82 -3.60
C VAL A 104 14.93 6.84 -4.70
N SER A 105 15.06 5.56 -4.35
CA SER A 105 15.11 4.43 -5.30
C SER A 105 13.69 4.03 -5.69
N ASN A 106 13.53 3.47 -6.90
CA ASN A 106 12.24 3.02 -7.40
C ASN A 106 12.24 1.50 -7.51
N TYR A 107 11.23 0.87 -6.94
CA TYR A 107 10.97 -0.56 -7.10
C TYR A 107 9.53 -0.78 -7.55
N ASP A 108 9.36 -1.62 -8.55
CA ASP A 108 8.05 -2.09 -9.00
C ASP A 108 8.20 -3.48 -9.61
N LEU A 109 7.27 -4.38 -9.28
CA LEU A 109 7.32 -5.77 -9.72
C LEU A 109 7.33 -5.92 -11.25
N TYR A 110 6.64 -5.02 -11.96
CA TYR A 110 6.45 -5.09 -13.43
C TYR A 110 7.35 -4.14 -14.22
N TYR A 111 7.69 -2.98 -13.63
CA TYR A 111 8.34 -1.88 -14.36
C TYR A 111 9.78 -1.59 -13.90
N PHE A 112 10.10 -1.83 -12.63
CA PHE A 112 11.41 -1.61 -12.03
C PHE A 112 11.78 -2.76 -11.10
N ASN A 113 11.80 -3.98 -11.65
CA ASN A 113 12.08 -5.19 -10.87
C ASN A 113 13.59 -5.34 -10.63
N LEU A 114 14.08 -4.66 -9.60
CA LEU A 114 15.46 -4.63 -9.15
C LEU A 114 15.52 -5.22 -7.72
N PRO A 115 15.55 -6.56 -7.58
CA PRO A 115 15.45 -7.23 -6.27
C PRO A 115 16.56 -6.82 -5.29
N GLU A 116 17.73 -6.41 -5.78
CA GLU A 116 18.83 -5.90 -4.95
C GLU A 116 18.48 -4.64 -4.14
N LEU A 117 17.44 -3.90 -4.54
CA LEU A 117 16.91 -2.79 -3.75
C LEU A 117 16.19 -3.27 -2.50
N LEU A 118 15.66 -4.48 -2.49
CA LEU A 118 14.97 -5.08 -1.34
C LEU A 118 15.94 -5.71 -0.33
N GLU A 119 17.25 -5.66 -0.59
CA GLU A 119 18.31 -6.07 0.34
C GLU A 119 18.94 -4.86 1.07
N ARG A 120 18.60 -3.64 0.66
CA ARG A 120 19.12 -2.39 1.24
C ARG A 120 18.27 -1.94 2.44
N ARG A 121 18.78 -0.95 3.18
CA ARG A 121 18.09 -0.34 4.33
C ARG A 121 17.74 1.11 4.02
N TYR A 122 16.51 1.49 4.33
CA TYR A 122 15.95 2.79 4.01
C TYR A 122 15.50 3.53 5.27
N ASP A 123 15.60 4.87 5.23
CA ASP A 123 15.06 5.74 6.27
C ASP A 123 13.55 5.89 6.12
N PHE A 124 13.05 5.75 4.89
CA PHE A 124 11.61 5.71 4.63
C PHE A 124 11.27 4.85 3.41
N VAL A 125 10.04 4.37 3.37
CA VAL A 125 9.44 3.69 2.22
C VAL A 125 8.08 4.33 1.93
N THR A 126 7.79 4.64 0.68
CA THR A 126 6.47 5.06 0.20
C THR A 126 5.77 3.92 -0.49
N MET A 127 4.46 3.77 -0.25
CA MET A 127 3.55 2.86 -0.94
C MET A 127 2.25 3.60 -1.23
N THR A 128 2.09 4.09 -2.45
CA THR A 128 0.92 4.88 -2.85
C THR A 128 0.06 4.12 -3.84
N GLU A 129 -1.17 3.74 -3.42
CA GLU A 129 -2.10 2.91 -4.20
C GLU A 129 -1.43 1.59 -4.63
N VAL A 130 -0.90 0.83 -3.65
CA VAL A 130 -0.15 -0.42 -3.86
C VAL A 130 -0.64 -1.54 -2.95
N ILE A 131 -0.79 -1.28 -1.64
CA ILE A 131 -1.04 -2.33 -0.65
C ILE A 131 -2.38 -3.06 -0.88
N GLU A 132 -3.34 -2.43 -1.51
CA GLU A 132 -4.64 -3.01 -1.90
C GLU A 132 -4.54 -4.07 -3.00
N HIS A 133 -3.46 -4.07 -3.77
CA HIS A 133 -3.20 -5.03 -4.84
C HIS A 133 -2.46 -6.28 -4.37
N VAL A 134 -1.96 -6.29 -3.14
CA VAL A 134 -1.05 -7.35 -2.67
C VAL A 134 -1.83 -8.55 -2.14
N ALA A 135 -1.59 -9.71 -2.75
CA ALA A 135 -2.25 -10.97 -2.39
C ALA A 135 -1.76 -11.55 -1.05
N ASP A 136 -0.51 -11.30 -0.70
CA ASP A 136 0.12 -11.70 0.57
C ASP A 136 0.70 -10.48 1.31
N PRO A 137 -0.18 -9.67 1.94
CA PRO A 137 0.25 -8.50 2.69
C PRO A 137 1.07 -8.85 3.94
N GLN A 138 0.94 -10.06 4.48
CA GLN A 138 1.76 -10.49 5.61
C GLN A 138 3.24 -10.57 5.23
N SER A 139 3.57 -11.29 4.17
CA SER A 139 4.94 -11.41 3.68
C SER A 139 5.50 -10.06 3.23
N LEU A 140 4.70 -9.24 2.55
CA LEU A 140 5.12 -7.88 2.19
C LEU A 140 5.49 -7.04 3.42
N LEU A 141 4.66 -7.01 4.45
CA LEU A 141 4.95 -6.23 5.67
C LEU A 141 6.21 -6.73 6.40
N MET A 142 6.45 -8.03 6.42
CA MET A 142 7.71 -8.60 6.96
C MET A 142 8.92 -8.16 6.13
N GLN A 143 8.81 -8.14 4.82
CA GLN A 143 9.86 -7.65 3.93
C GLN A 143 10.13 -6.15 4.16
N LEU A 144 9.09 -5.33 4.26
CA LEU A 144 9.22 -3.90 4.56
C LEU A 144 9.86 -3.66 5.93
N ASP A 145 9.48 -4.47 6.94
CA ASP A 145 10.16 -4.42 8.25
C ASP A 145 11.65 -4.71 8.12
N SER A 146 12.03 -5.70 7.31
CA SER A 146 13.44 -6.06 7.14
C SER A 146 14.29 -4.97 6.49
N ILE A 147 13.72 -4.15 5.60
CA ILE A 147 14.43 -3.10 4.85
C ILE A 147 14.29 -1.71 5.47
N LEU A 148 13.35 -1.51 6.38
CA LEU A 148 13.18 -0.23 7.08
C LEU A 148 14.15 -0.15 8.25
N LYS A 149 14.90 0.96 8.35
CA LYS A 149 15.78 1.24 9.49
C LYS A 149 14.98 1.48 10.77
N GLN A 150 15.64 1.38 11.92
CA GLN A 150 15.09 1.84 13.21
C GLN A 150 14.74 3.33 13.11
N ALA A 151 13.61 3.74 13.67
CA ALA A 151 13.00 5.05 13.52
C ALA A 151 12.64 5.42 12.06
N GLY A 152 12.69 4.48 11.14
CA GLY A 152 12.27 4.67 9.74
C GLY A 152 10.76 4.79 9.59
N ILE A 153 10.31 5.37 8.48
CA ILE A 153 8.90 5.67 8.20
C ILE A 153 8.41 4.85 7.02
N LEU A 154 7.32 4.10 7.21
CA LEU A 154 6.53 3.54 6.12
C LEU A 154 5.30 4.42 5.88
N ALA A 155 5.26 5.10 4.74
CA ALA A 155 4.18 5.98 4.33
C ALA A 155 3.26 5.26 3.34
N ILE A 156 2.02 4.99 3.74
CA ILE A 156 1.03 4.27 2.91
C ILE A 156 -0.10 5.22 2.54
N MET A 157 -0.43 5.24 1.25
CA MET A 157 -1.69 5.80 0.73
C MET A 157 -2.53 4.67 0.17
N THR A 158 -3.73 4.49 0.70
CA THR A 158 -4.79 3.62 0.18
C THR A 158 -6.12 4.04 0.78
N LYS A 159 -7.21 3.94 0.02
CA LYS A 159 -8.54 4.31 0.55
C LYS A 159 -8.99 3.32 1.61
N ARG A 160 -9.59 3.84 2.70
CA ARG A 160 -9.97 3.04 3.85
C ARG A 160 -11.44 2.59 3.82
N VAL A 161 -11.67 1.34 4.21
CA VAL A 161 -13.01 0.82 4.53
C VAL A 161 -13.56 1.57 5.74
N ILE A 162 -14.73 2.16 5.61
CA ILE A 162 -15.46 2.83 6.70
C ILE A 162 -16.40 1.84 7.38
N ASP A 163 -17.40 1.36 6.64
CA ASP A 163 -18.39 0.38 7.09
C ASP A 163 -18.93 -0.45 5.92
N GLN A 164 -19.75 -1.45 6.22
CA GLN A 164 -20.31 -2.35 5.22
C GLN A 164 -21.29 -1.64 4.26
N ARG A 165 -22.03 -0.66 4.75
CA ARG A 165 -23.00 0.11 3.93
C ARG A 165 -22.26 0.97 2.90
N ALA A 166 -21.26 1.74 3.34
CA ALA A 166 -20.41 2.53 2.47
C ALA A 166 -19.69 1.64 1.45
N PHE A 167 -19.14 0.50 1.90
CA PHE A 167 -18.45 -0.46 1.04
C PHE A 167 -19.34 -1.00 -0.08
N SER A 168 -20.62 -1.25 0.16
CA SER A 168 -21.54 -1.78 -0.85
C SER A 168 -21.65 -0.91 -2.10
N HIS A 169 -21.53 0.43 -1.96
CA HIS A 169 -21.62 1.41 -3.04
C HIS A 169 -20.26 1.99 -3.46
N TRP A 170 -19.18 1.49 -2.89
CA TRP A 170 -17.86 2.05 -3.07
C TRP A 170 -17.24 1.70 -4.43
N HIS A 171 -16.97 2.68 -5.26
CA HIS A 171 -16.39 2.48 -6.58
C HIS A 171 -14.96 1.88 -6.53
N TYR A 172 -14.19 2.14 -5.47
CA TYR A 172 -12.83 1.64 -5.28
C TYR A 172 -12.74 0.10 -5.31
N LYS A 173 -13.76 -0.59 -4.81
CA LYS A 173 -13.84 -2.05 -4.89
C LYS A 173 -14.14 -2.59 -6.30
N ASN A 174 -14.49 -1.73 -7.27
CA ASN A 174 -14.83 -2.16 -8.63
C ASN A 174 -13.59 -2.38 -9.49
N ASP A 175 -12.43 -1.87 -9.07
CA ASP A 175 -11.16 -2.20 -9.70
C ASP A 175 -10.87 -3.70 -9.49
N PRO A 176 -10.70 -4.50 -10.56
CA PRO A 176 -10.46 -5.93 -10.44
C PRO A 176 -9.11 -6.27 -9.80
N THR A 177 -8.15 -5.35 -9.81
CA THR A 177 -6.83 -5.49 -9.19
C THR A 177 -6.83 -5.21 -7.69
N HIS A 178 -7.87 -4.53 -7.15
CA HIS A 178 -8.01 -4.30 -5.70
C HIS A 178 -8.55 -5.56 -5.01
N ILE A 179 -7.71 -6.22 -4.24
CA ILE A 179 -8.02 -7.51 -3.59
C ILE A 179 -7.95 -7.48 -2.07
N CYS A 180 -7.31 -6.44 -1.49
CA CYS A 180 -7.22 -6.20 -0.05
C CYS A 180 -7.68 -4.78 0.28
N PHE A 181 -8.57 -4.64 1.27
CA PHE A 181 -9.13 -3.34 1.67
C PHE A 181 -8.92 -3.14 3.16
N TYR A 182 -8.27 -2.04 3.51
CA TYR A 182 -7.81 -1.73 4.85
C TYR A 182 -8.77 -0.77 5.55
N SER A 183 -9.02 -1.01 6.83
CA SER A 183 -9.74 -0.10 7.72
C SER A 183 -8.77 0.49 8.75
N LEU A 184 -9.22 1.48 9.51
CA LEU A 184 -8.42 1.99 10.63
C LEU A 184 -8.07 0.86 11.61
N LYS A 185 -9.04 -0.01 11.95
CA LYS A 185 -8.81 -1.21 12.77
C LYS A 185 -7.69 -2.09 12.22
N THR A 186 -7.62 -2.22 10.89
CA THR A 186 -6.58 -3.04 10.23
C THR A 186 -5.20 -2.40 10.41
N PHE A 187 -5.08 -1.10 10.21
CA PHE A 187 -3.80 -0.39 10.42
C PHE A 187 -3.37 -0.38 11.90
N GLU A 188 -4.30 -0.20 12.83
CA GLU A 188 -4.03 -0.34 14.27
C GLU A 188 -3.54 -1.76 14.62
N TRP A 189 -4.13 -2.79 13.99
CA TRP A 189 -3.68 -4.17 14.18
C TRP A 189 -2.26 -4.38 13.65
N ILE A 190 -1.94 -3.86 12.45
CA ILE A 190 -0.59 -3.91 11.87
C ILE A 190 0.42 -3.24 12.81
N GLY A 191 0.13 -2.03 13.28
CA GLY A 191 1.00 -1.30 14.19
C GLY A 191 1.31 -2.11 15.46
N ARG A 192 0.29 -2.67 16.11
CA ARG A 192 0.48 -3.53 17.30
C ARG A 192 1.28 -4.80 16.98
N LYS A 193 1.02 -5.45 15.83
CA LYS A 193 1.68 -6.70 15.44
C LYS A 193 3.17 -6.52 15.17
N LEU A 194 3.56 -5.39 14.58
CA LEU A 194 4.94 -5.09 14.21
C LEU A 194 5.66 -4.22 15.25
N SER A 195 4.99 -3.84 16.33
CA SER A 195 5.50 -2.85 17.30
C SER A 195 5.87 -1.52 16.62
N TRP A 196 5.03 -1.08 15.69
CA TRP A 196 5.18 0.18 14.98
C TRP A 196 4.16 1.21 15.45
N ARG A 197 4.58 2.42 15.68
CA ARG A 197 3.68 3.54 16.00
C ARG A 197 2.94 3.97 14.74
N LEU A 198 1.62 3.99 14.80
CA LEU A 198 0.73 4.47 13.73
C LEU A 198 0.43 5.95 13.90
N GLU A 199 0.51 6.71 12.83
CA GLU A 199 0.02 8.09 12.71
C GLU A 199 -0.94 8.19 11.53
N ILE A 200 -2.13 8.76 11.78
CA ILE A 200 -3.10 9.04 10.72
C ILE A 200 -2.81 10.44 10.19
N ILE A 201 -2.43 10.52 8.92
CA ILE A 201 -2.08 11.78 8.25
C ILE A 201 -3.31 12.41 7.60
N ASP A 202 -4.08 11.60 6.85
CA ASP A 202 -5.29 12.03 6.14
C ASP A 202 -6.28 10.86 6.06
N LYS A 203 -7.43 11.07 5.43
CA LYS A 203 -8.48 10.04 5.25
C LYS A 203 -8.02 8.76 4.55
N ASP A 204 -6.96 8.83 3.73
CA ASP A 204 -6.41 7.71 2.97
C ASP A 204 -4.87 7.60 3.08
N VAL A 205 -4.24 8.39 3.96
CA VAL A 205 -2.79 8.36 4.23
C VAL A 205 -2.52 8.01 5.68
N VAL A 206 -1.66 7.03 5.89
CA VAL A 206 -1.18 6.61 7.20
C VAL A 206 0.34 6.45 7.19
N PHE A 207 0.98 6.78 8.30
CA PHE A 207 2.40 6.54 8.51
C PHE A 207 2.61 5.57 9.66
N PHE A 208 3.55 4.66 9.46
CA PHE A 208 4.08 3.82 10.52
C PHE A 208 5.52 4.21 10.80
N TYR A 209 5.86 4.24 12.08
CA TYR A 209 7.23 4.47 12.54
C TYR A 209 7.73 3.19 13.19
N LYS A 210 8.83 2.66 12.69
CA LYS A 210 9.49 1.48 13.25
C LYS A 210 10.17 1.87 14.55
N GLU A 211 9.74 1.28 15.66
CA GLU A 211 10.30 1.50 17.01
C GLU A 211 11.40 0.50 17.35
#